data_5b89231ddab157e22330657e0d9dd86f
#
_entry.id   5b89231ddab157e22330657e0d9dd86f
#
_cell.length_a   1.000
_cell.length_b   1.000
_cell.length_c   1.000
_cell.angle_alpha   90.00
_cell.angle_beta   90.00
_cell.angle_gamma   90.00
#
_symmetry.space_group_name_H-M   'P 1'
#
loop_
_entity.id
_entity.type
_entity.pdbx_description
1 polymer ?
#
loop_
_entity_poly.entity_id
_entity_poly.type
_entity_poly.pdbx_seq_one_letter_code
_entity_poly.pdbx_strand_id
1 'polypeptide(L)'
;MSWAERALGEVLSRAAETESMVGERWPLHADPLSGRWTTTARGSWTGGFWAGLLWLRAILSGELADRAAARIRTMSLAPWVGADTATRGLIFWYGTALAECGAGAATLRDRAARACLDAYDPRLGLVPWGAAFGGPRELARVDALPGLVRLLAYAGPYGRNAAQAQLDLQLKLSAGGGEPHPAWAALPDGTWVPHPEPPMGWSRTVAWLALAIADSAHAGQAPRAGGPPFRPTDHPALEERLAPGSPAIPPASALRPGGPPDTSAAAIEAVAALKLSALAGRRTSGALRDRAADVLGELVAAHLRDGRLLDGCYDLDHGVATRHELVWGDFFLAVGLAILTGAIAPFAC
;
A
#
# COMPACT_ATOMS: atom_id res chain seq x y z
N MET A 1 4.87 -17.34 -22.70
CA MET A 1 4.97 -16.61 -21.40
C MET A 1 5.42 -15.19 -21.69
N SER A 2 4.60 -14.18 -21.31
CA SER A 2 4.93 -12.79 -21.45
C SER A 2 6.07 -12.35 -20.52
N TRP A 3 6.63 -11.17 -20.72
CA TRP A 3 7.64 -10.64 -19.81
C TRP A 3 7.10 -10.48 -18.39
N ALA A 4 5.83 -10.06 -18.25
CA ALA A 4 5.19 -9.86 -16.96
C ALA A 4 4.94 -11.19 -16.21
N GLU A 5 4.55 -12.25 -16.92
CA GLU A 5 4.41 -13.58 -16.32
C GLU A 5 5.76 -14.16 -15.84
N ARG A 6 6.85 -13.96 -16.60
CA ARG A 6 8.19 -14.36 -16.17
C ARG A 6 8.63 -13.62 -14.92
N ALA A 7 8.51 -12.29 -14.92
CA ALA A 7 8.88 -11.47 -13.77
C ALA A 7 8.05 -11.82 -12.52
N LEU A 8 6.74 -12.06 -12.67
CA LEU A 8 5.89 -12.53 -11.59
C LEU A 8 6.40 -13.87 -11.02
N GLY A 9 6.76 -14.82 -11.89
CA GLY A 9 7.34 -16.10 -11.47
C GLY A 9 8.65 -15.92 -10.68
N GLU A 10 9.52 -15.01 -11.10
CA GLU A 10 10.77 -14.70 -10.40
C GLU A 10 10.52 -14.10 -8.99
N VAL A 11 9.60 -13.13 -8.86
CA VAL A 11 9.24 -12.55 -7.55
C VAL A 11 8.63 -13.60 -6.62
N LEU A 12 7.79 -14.50 -7.13
CA LEU A 12 7.19 -15.57 -6.31
C LEU A 12 8.22 -16.64 -5.91
N SER A 13 9.19 -16.94 -6.77
CA SER A 13 10.32 -17.79 -6.41
C SER A 13 11.17 -17.16 -5.31
N ARG A 14 11.44 -15.86 -5.41
CA ARG A 14 12.11 -15.10 -4.36
C ARG A 14 11.33 -15.10 -3.03
N ALA A 15 10.01 -15.03 -3.08
CA ALA A 15 9.17 -15.16 -1.87
C ALA A 15 9.35 -16.52 -1.19
N ALA A 16 9.49 -17.61 -1.95
CA ALA A 16 9.78 -18.94 -1.40
C ALA A 16 11.16 -19.03 -0.72
N GLU A 17 12.18 -18.44 -1.35
CA GLU A 17 13.53 -18.34 -0.76
C GLU A 17 13.50 -17.50 0.52
N THR A 18 12.84 -16.33 0.48
CA THR A 18 12.68 -15.44 1.63
C THR A 18 12.02 -16.17 2.79
N GLU A 19 10.96 -16.95 2.54
CA GLU A 19 10.30 -17.74 3.59
C GLU A 19 11.27 -18.69 4.30
N SER A 20 12.11 -19.37 3.53
CA SER A 20 13.15 -20.26 4.07
C SER A 20 14.21 -19.49 4.86
N MET A 21 14.62 -18.30 4.38
CA MET A 21 15.65 -17.48 5.01
C MET A 21 15.20 -16.85 6.33
N VAL A 22 13.96 -16.37 6.40
CA VAL A 22 13.47 -15.65 7.59
C VAL A 22 12.89 -16.58 8.66
N GLY A 23 12.56 -17.82 8.31
CA GLY A 23 11.97 -18.81 9.22
C GLY A 23 10.69 -18.24 9.86
N GLU A 24 10.62 -18.19 11.18
CA GLU A 24 9.47 -17.64 11.91
C GLU A 24 9.41 -16.11 11.94
N ARG A 25 10.50 -15.44 11.62
CA ARG A 25 10.57 -13.98 11.61
C ARG A 25 9.89 -13.40 10.37
N TRP A 26 9.76 -12.08 10.34
CA TRP A 26 9.06 -11.35 9.28
C TRP A 26 10.05 -10.47 8.52
N PRO A 27 10.11 -10.56 7.18
CA PRO A 27 10.99 -9.72 6.39
C PRO A 27 10.55 -8.25 6.45
N LEU A 28 11.53 -7.34 6.46
CA LEU A 28 11.30 -5.90 6.39
C LEU A 28 11.99 -5.32 5.15
N HIS A 29 13.32 -5.38 5.11
CA HIS A 29 14.13 -5.02 3.97
C HIS A 29 15.36 -5.91 3.88
N ALA A 30 15.85 -6.18 2.66
CA ALA A 30 17.06 -6.96 2.45
C ALA A 30 18.17 -6.11 1.86
N ASP A 31 19.38 -6.37 2.33
CA ASP A 31 20.61 -5.74 1.84
C ASP A 31 20.79 -6.01 0.33
N PRO A 32 21.08 -4.99 -0.49
CA PRO A 32 21.12 -5.14 -1.94
C PRO A 32 22.24 -6.08 -2.44
N LEU A 33 23.34 -6.19 -1.72
CA LEU A 33 24.48 -7.01 -2.11
C LEU A 33 24.37 -8.45 -1.61
N SER A 34 24.13 -8.62 -0.31
CA SER A 34 24.10 -9.95 0.32
C SER A 34 22.74 -10.64 0.25
N GLY A 35 21.67 -9.91 -0.02
CA GLY A 35 20.29 -10.44 0.03
C GLY A 35 19.79 -10.79 1.43
N ARG A 36 20.56 -10.47 2.48
CA ARG A 36 20.22 -10.78 3.87
C ARG A 36 19.12 -9.85 4.38
N TRP A 37 18.06 -10.44 4.92
CA TRP A 37 16.91 -9.72 5.46
C TRP A 37 17.19 -9.13 6.86
N THR A 38 16.87 -7.86 7.04
CA THR A 38 16.50 -7.30 8.33
C THR A 38 15.05 -7.72 8.60
N THR A 39 14.80 -8.24 9.81
CA THR A 39 13.53 -8.88 10.13
C THR A 39 12.92 -8.33 11.40
N THR A 40 11.59 -8.45 11.53
CA THR A 40 10.86 -8.11 12.75
C THR A 40 10.31 -9.38 13.43
N ALA A 41 10.01 -9.30 14.73
CA ALA A 41 9.49 -10.45 15.47
C ALA A 41 8.00 -10.70 15.21
N ARG A 42 7.21 -9.65 14.91
CA ARG A 42 5.74 -9.72 14.85
C ARG A 42 5.15 -9.14 13.56
N GLY A 43 5.95 -8.89 12.53
CA GLY A 43 5.50 -8.39 11.23
C GLY A 43 5.44 -6.86 11.11
N SER A 44 5.37 -6.12 12.23
CA SER A 44 5.25 -4.66 12.17
C SER A 44 4.07 -4.22 11.28
N TRP A 45 4.08 -3.01 10.75
CA TRP A 45 3.10 -2.51 9.79
C TRP A 45 3.19 -3.21 8.41
N THR A 46 4.31 -3.87 8.13
CA THR A 46 4.57 -4.56 6.85
C THR A 46 4.08 -6.01 6.81
N GLY A 47 3.67 -6.55 7.94
CA GLY A 47 3.30 -7.98 8.04
C GLY A 47 2.17 -8.40 7.10
N GLY A 48 1.24 -7.49 6.81
CA GLY A 48 0.16 -7.74 5.87
C GLY A 48 0.65 -7.94 4.44
N PHE A 49 1.65 -7.21 3.99
CA PHE A 49 2.24 -7.37 2.66
C PHE A 49 2.94 -8.71 2.50
N TRP A 50 3.69 -9.13 3.52
CA TRP A 50 4.31 -10.44 3.50
C TRP A 50 3.29 -11.57 3.45
N ALA A 51 2.28 -11.55 4.31
CA ALA A 51 1.20 -12.55 4.28
C ALA A 51 0.45 -12.53 2.94
N GLY A 52 0.18 -11.35 2.38
CA GLY A 52 -0.46 -11.18 1.08
C GLY A 52 0.37 -11.72 -0.09
N LEU A 53 1.70 -11.54 -0.06
CA LEU A 53 2.61 -12.09 -1.07
C LEU A 53 2.61 -13.63 -1.04
N LEU A 54 2.60 -14.22 0.16
CA LEU A 54 2.48 -15.67 0.31
C LEU A 54 1.12 -16.21 -0.18
N TRP A 55 0.02 -15.45 0.03
CA TRP A 55 -1.28 -15.80 -0.54
C TRP A 55 -1.29 -15.73 -2.07
N LEU A 56 -0.66 -14.70 -2.64
CA LEU A 56 -0.55 -14.60 -4.10
C LEU A 56 0.22 -15.80 -4.67
N ARG A 57 1.34 -16.19 -4.02
CA ARG A 57 2.07 -17.40 -4.38
C ARG A 57 1.18 -18.65 -4.28
N ALA A 58 0.45 -18.81 -3.19
CA ALA A 58 -0.43 -19.96 -2.96
C ALA A 58 -1.56 -20.07 -4.01
N ILE A 59 -2.12 -18.93 -4.43
CA ILE A 59 -3.15 -18.88 -5.48
C ILE A 59 -2.57 -19.35 -6.82
N LEU A 60 -1.37 -18.87 -7.16
CA LEU A 60 -0.79 -19.12 -8.49
C LEU A 60 -0.08 -20.48 -8.60
N SER A 61 0.49 -20.98 -7.51
CA SER A 61 1.08 -22.34 -7.49
C SER A 61 0.02 -23.44 -7.35
N GLY A 62 -1.08 -23.17 -6.65
CA GLY A 62 -2.08 -24.17 -6.29
C GLY A 62 -1.63 -25.14 -5.19
N GLU A 63 -0.41 -25.00 -4.67
CA GLU A 63 0.20 -25.94 -3.74
C GLU A 63 -0.38 -25.82 -2.31
N LEU A 64 -0.67 -26.96 -1.68
CA LEU A 64 -1.20 -27.00 -0.31
C LEU A 64 -0.19 -26.47 0.72
N ALA A 65 1.10 -26.69 0.50
CA ALA A 65 2.16 -26.19 1.38
C ALA A 65 2.19 -24.67 1.40
N ASP A 66 2.08 -24.01 0.23
CA ASP A 66 2.05 -22.56 0.11
C ASP A 66 0.82 -21.96 0.79
N ARG A 67 -0.35 -22.61 0.65
CA ARG A 67 -1.58 -22.22 1.35
C ARG A 67 -1.42 -22.34 2.87
N ALA A 68 -0.81 -23.39 3.35
CA ALA A 68 -0.56 -23.59 4.79
C ALA A 68 0.37 -22.50 5.34
N ALA A 69 1.45 -22.19 4.63
CA ALA A 69 2.39 -21.13 4.99
C ALA A 69 1.70 -19.75 5.04
N ALA A 70 0.96 -19.37 4.00
CA ALA A 70 0.22 -18.13 3.93
C ALA A 70 -0.80 -18.01 5.08
N ARG A 71 -1.52 -19.11 5.38
CA ARG A 71 -2.48 -19.17 6.48
C ARG A 71 -1.82 -18.96 7.85
N ILE A 72 -0.69 -19.63 8.11
CA ILE A 72 0.05 -19.48 9.37
C ILE A 72 0.44 -18.02 9.55
N ARG A 73 1.00 -17.39 8.52
CA ARG A 73 1.40 -15.97 8.58
C ARG A 73 0.22 -15.06 8.81
N THR A 74 -0.89 -15.24 8.10
CA THR A 74 -2.10 -14.45 8.30
C THR A 74 -2.60 -14.55 9.75
N MET A 75 -2.70 -15.76 10.29
CA MET A 75 -3.19 -15.95 11.67
C MET A 75 -2.23 -15.37 12.72
N SER A 76 -0.93 -15.34 12.44
CA SER A 76 0.07 -14.73 13.31
C SER A 76 -0.01 -13.20 13.39
N LEU A 77 -0.81 -12.55 12.54
CA LEU A 77 -1.11 -11.11 12.64
C LEU A 77 -2.11 -10.78 13.76
N ALA A 78 -2.83 -11.76 14.30
CA ALA A 78 -3.92 -11.56 15.27
C ALA A 78 -3.59 -10.62 16.46
N PRO A 79 -2.37 -10.60 17.04
CA PRO A 79 -2.03 -9.68 18.13
C PRO A 79 -2.14 -8.19 17.75
N TRP A 80 -2.03 -7.84 16.46
CA TRP A 80 -2.16 -6.46 15.99
C TRP A 80 -3.59 -5.91 15.99
N VAL A 81 -4.62 -6.76 16.14
CA VAL A 81 -6.03 -6.32 16.21
C VAL A 81 -6.22 -5.32 17.35
N GLY A 82 -5.66 -5.58 18.52
CA GLY A 82 -5.76 -4.71 19.70
C GLY A 82 -4.70 -3.59 19.77
N ALA A 83 -3.78 -3.49 18.80
CA ALA A 83 -2.74 -2.47 18.83
C ALA A 83 -3.32 -1.08 18.51
N ASP A 84 -2.86 -0.04 19.19
CA ASP A 84 -3.25 1.34 18.93
C ASP A 84 -2.49 1.88 17.72
N THR A 85 -3.07 1.65 16.51
CA THR A 85 -2.47 2.09 15.25
C THR A 85 -3.48 2.17 14.11
N ALA A 86 -3.38 3.20 13.29
CA ALA A 86 -4.10 3.32 12.02
C ALA A 86 -3.58 2.34 10.94
N THR A 87 -2.36 1.79 11.11
CA THR A 87 -1.78 0.86 10.12
C THR A 87 -2.45 -0.52 10.10
N ARG A 88 -3.50 -0.75 10.92
CA ARG A 88 -4.33 -1.98 10.84
C ARG A 88 -4.81 -2.25 9.41
N GLY A 89 -5.06 -1.20 8.61
CA GLY A 89 -5.39 -1.35 7.19
C GLY A 89 -4.31 -2.10 6.42
N LEU A 90 -3.06 -1.67 6.55
CA LEU A 90 -1.90 -2.29 5.90
C LEU A 90 -1.70 -3.73 6.37
N ILE A 91 -1.88 -3.98 7.68
CA ILE A 91 -1.67 -5.29 8.29
C ILE A 91 -2.78 -6.27 7.90
N PHE A 92 -4.04 -5.88 8.03
CA PHE A 92 -5.14 -6.84 7.93
C PHE A 92 -5.81 -6.86 6.56
N TRP A 93 -5.95 -5.71 5.87
CA TRP A 93 -6.51 -5.76 4.53
C TRP A 93 -5.62 -6.60 3.61
N TYR A 94 -4.36 -6.22 3.45
CA TYR A 94 -3.44 -6.94 2.57
C TYR A 94 -3.10 -8.35 3.08
N GLY A 95 -3.07 -8.57 4.39
CA GLY A 95 -2.81 -9.88 4.97
C GLY A 95 -3.97 -10.88 4.87
N THR A 96 -5.17 -10.42 4.51
CA THR A 96 -6.38 -11.28 4.46
C THR A 96 -7.17 -11.20 3.15
N ALA A 97 -6.97 -10.18 2.31
CA ALA A 97 -7.80 -9.95 1.13
C ALA A 97 -7.70 -11.09 0.09
N LEU A 98 -6.49 -11.58 -0.14
CA LEU A 98 -6.23 -12.71 -1.03
C LEU A 98 -6.46 -14.08 -0.37
N ALA A 99 -6.72 -14.12 0.93
CA ALA A 99 -6.95 -15.38 1.62
C ALA A 99 -8.22 -16.06 1.08
N GLU A 100 -8.10 -17.32 0.72
CA GLU A 100 -9.24 -18.14 0.34
C GLU A 100 -10.29 -18.18 1.47
N CYS A 101 -11.55 -18.45 1.12
CA CYS A 101 -12.70 -18.48 2.02
C CYS A 101 -12.56 -19.53 3.13
N GLY A 102 -11.55 -19.38 3.99
CA GLY A 102 -11.37 -20.14 5.22
C GLY A 102 -11.83 -19.29 6.40
N ALA A 103 -12.57 -19.88 7.32
CA ALA A 103 -13.20 -19.19 8.46
C ALA A 103 -12.24 -18.31 9.28
N GLY A 104 -10.94 -18.63 9.32
CA GLY A 104 -9.95 -17.91 10.14
C GLY A 104 -9.61 -16.51 9.61
N ALA A 105 -9.28 -16.36 8.31
CA ALA A 105 -8.89 -15.09 7.73
C ALA A 105 -10.08 -14.10 7.68
N ALA A 106 -11.28 -14.57 7.34
CA ALA A 106 -12.50 -13.77 7.37
C ALA A 106 -12.79 -13.26 8.79
N THR A 107 -12.76 -14.15 9.79
CA THR A 107 -12.96 -13.79 11.19
C THR A 107 -11.90 -12.78 11.68
N LEU A 108 -10.64 -12.93 11.26
CA LEU A 108 -9.57 -11.99 11.61
C LEU A 108 -9.83 -10.61 10.98
N ARG A 109 -10.26 -10.57 9.72
CA ARG A 109 -10.65 -9.34 9.03
C ARG A 109 -11.82 -8.65 9.71
N ASP A 110 -12.87 -9.40 10.07
CA ASP A 110 -14.04 -8.88 10.80
C ASP A 110 -13.64 -8.22 12.13
N ARG A 111 -12.78 -8.88 12.89
CA ARG A 111 -12.27 -8.35 14.18
C ARG A 111 -11.45 -7.09 13.96
N ALA A 112 -10.57 -7.07 12.96
CA ALA A 112 -9.75 -5.91 12.65
C ALA A 112 -10.59 -4.73 12.14
N ALA A 113 -11.59 -4.98 11.31
CA ALA A 113 -12.52 -3.97 10.81
C ALA A 113 -13.30 -3.29 11.94
N ARG A 114 -13.81 -4.08 12.89
CA ARG A 114 -14.48 -3.56 14.11
C ARG A 114 -13.51 -2.74 14.95
N ALA A 115 -12.30 -3.25 15.21
CA ALA A 115 -11.29 -2.53 15.98
C ALA A 115 -10.86 -1.20 15.33
N CYS A 116 -10.87 -1.11 13.99
CA CYS A 116 -10.66 0.15 13.29
C CYS A 116 -11.85 1.11 13.49
N LEU A 117 -13.07 0.60 13.40
CA LEU A 117 -14.27 1.42 13.59
C LEU A 117 -14.40 1.92 15.04
N ASP A 118 -14.09 1.07 16.01
CA ASP A 118 -14.07 1.43 17.45
C ASP A 118 -13.00 2.49 17.77
N ALA A 119 -11.89 2.49 17.00
CA ALA A 119 -10.81 3.47 17.14
C ALA A 119 -11.05 4.79 16.37
N TYR A 120 -12.10 4.86 15.53
CA TYR A 120 -12.41 6.07 14.77
C TYR A 120 -12.84 7.21 15.70
N ASP A 121 -12.15 8.34 15.62
CA ASP A 121 -12.53 9.56 16.34
C ASP A 121 -13.36 10.49 15.43
N PRO A 122 -14.67 10.62 15.66
CA PRO A 122 -15.54 11.46 14.83
C PRO A 122 -15.23 12.97 14.94
N ARG A 123 -14.55 13.41 16.01
CA ARG A 123 -14.13 14.82 16.17
C ARG A 123 -12.99 15.15 15.23
N LEU A 124 -12.06 14.20 15.05
CA LEU A 124 -10.91 14.32 14.15
C LEU A 124 -11.25 13.90 12.73
N GLY A 125 -12.31 13.09 12.55
CA GLY A 125 -12.69 12.53 11.25
C GLY A 125 -11.76 11.42 10.75
N LEU A 126 -11.03 10.75 11.65
CA LEU A 126 -10.07 9.71 11.29
C LEU A 126 -9.90 8.63 12.37
N VAL A 127 -9.27 7.51 12.00
CA VAL A 127 -8.61 6.61 12.94
C VAL A 127 -7.24 7.20 13.24
N PRO A 128 -6.93 7.61 14.49
CA PRO A 128 -5.66 8.22 14.83
C PRO A 128 -4.47 7.29 14.53
N TRP A 129 -3.31 7.87 14.22
CA TRP A 129 -2.07 7.12 13.99
C TRP A 129 -1.78 6.12 15.11
N GLY A 130 -1.98 6.53 16.36
CA GLY A 130 -1.81 5.71 17.53
C GLY A 130 -0.37 5.67 18.05
N ALA A 131 -0.16 4.89 19.11
CA ALA A 131 1.12 4.84 19.83
C ALA A 131 2.03 3.67 19.41
N ALA A 132 1.52 2.70 18.63
CA ALA A 132 2.23 1.45 18.38
C ALA A 132 3.56 1.61 17.61
N PHE A 133 3.70 2.66 16.80
CA PHE A 133 4.88 2.93 15.98
C PHE A 133 5.55 4.27 16.29
N GLY A 134 5.27 4.83 17.47
CA GLY A 134 5.83 6.10 17.92
C GLY A 134 5.19 7.32 17.28
N GLY A 135 5.69 8.52 17.68
CA GLY A 135 5.15 9.80 17.26
C GLY A 135 3.90 10.22 18.06
N PRO A 136 3.36 11.43 17.80
CA PRO A 136 2.11 11.88 18.37
C PRO A 136 0.96 10.95 17.95
N ARG A 137 0.05 10.67 18.88
CA ARG A 137 -1.08 9.76 18.61
C ARG A 137 -2.05 10.33 17.57
N GLU A 138 -2.32 11.63 17.64
CA GLU A 138 -3.34 12.30 16.83
C GLU A 138 -2.76 12.87 15.53
N LEU A 139 -2.22 11.96 14.70
CA LEU A 139 -1.74 12.28 13.36
C LEU A 139 -2.69 11.75 12.29
N ALA A 140 -2.90 12.58 11.25
CA ALA A 140 -3.39 12.16 9.94
C ALA A 140 -2.17 11.87 9.07
N ARG A 141 -1.97 10.59 8.69
CA ARG A 141 -0.85 10.17 7.83
C ARG A 141 -1.37 9.49 6.58
N VAL A 142 -0.81 9.87 5.44
CA VAL A 142 -1.22 9.34 4.14
C VAL A 142 -0.97 7.82 4.01
N ASP A 143 0.10 7.31 4.61
CA ASP A 143 0.45 5.88 4.61
C ASP A 143 -0.47 5.02 5.50
N ALA A 144 -1.32 5.64 6.31
CA ALA A 144 -2.36 4.93 7.04
C ALA A 144 -3.63 4.68 6.20
N LEU A 145 -3.83 5.39 5.06
CA LEU A 145 -5.07 5.30 4.28
C LEU A 145 -5.24 3.97 3.53
N PRO A 146 -4.23 3.48 2.77
CA PRO A 146 -4.39 2.26 2.00
C PRO A 146 -4.70 1.06 2.89
N GLY A 147 -5.61 0.21 2.43
CA GLY A 147 -6.13 -0.88 3.22
C GLY A 147 -7.08 -0.46 4.35
N LEU A 148 -6.85 0.70 5.01
CA LEU A 148 -7.74 1.18 6.09
C LEU A 148 -9.10 1.61 5.54
N VAL A 149 -9.14 2.36 4.44
CA VAL A 149 -10.40 2.73 3.77
C VAL A 149 -11.20 1.49 3.35
N ARG A 150 -10.52 0.43 2.91
CA ARG A 150 -11.14 -0.85 2.58
C ARG A 150 -11.63 -1.59 3.82
N LEU A 151 -10.83 -1.67 4.85
CA LEU A 151 -11.13 -2.37 6.08
C LEU A 151 -12.29 -1.70 6.84
N LEU A 152 -12.31 -0.37 6.90
CA LEU A 152 -13.43 0.41 7.44
C LEU A 152 -14.71 0.18 6.62
N ALA A 153 -14.63 0.29 5.29
CA ALA A 153 -15.79 0.08 4.42
C ALA A 153 -16.38 -1.33 4.56
N TYR A 154 -15.54 -2.32 4.80
CA TYR A 154 -15.93 -3.70 5.07
C TYR A 154 -16.72 -3.84 6.38
N ALA A 155 -16.53 -2.97 7.38
CA ALA A 155 -17.29 -2.95 8.64
C ALA A 155 -18.75 -2.49 8.48
N GLY A 156 -19.23 -2.21 7.27
CA GLY A 156 -20.59 -1.85 6.98
C GLY A 156 -20.84 -0.33 6.82
N PRO A 157 -22.11 0.14 6.90
CA PRO A 157 -22.47 1.51 6.55
C PRO A 157 -21.72 2.59 7.35
N TYR A 158 -21.64 2.42 8.68
CA TYR A 158 -20.89 3.36 9.54
C TYR A 158 -19.40 3.38 9.20
N GLY A 159 -18.82 2.20 8.93
CA GLY A 159 -17.44 2.09 8.50
C GLY A 159 -17.19 2.75 7.14
N ARG A 160 -18.13 2.68 6.20
CA ARG A 160 -18.04 3.42 4.92
C ARG A 160 -18.01 4.93 5.15
N ASN A 161 -18.85 5.45 6.04
CA ASN A 161 -18.86 6.88 6.38
C ASN A 161 -17.53 7.30 7.03
N ALA A 162 -16.97 6.50 7.93
CA ALA A 162 -15.68 6.75 8.56
C ALA A 162 -14.54 6.73 7.53
N ALA A 163 -14.52 5.75 6.63
CA ALA A 163 -13.56 5.66 5.54
C ALA A 163 -13.60 6.90 4.62
N GLN A 164 -14.81 7.35 4.26
CA GLN A 164 -14.99 8.55 3.44
C GLN A 164 -14.50 9.81 4.17
N ALA A 165 -14.87 9.98 5.44
CA ALA A 165 -14.46 11.13 6.23
C ALA A 165 -12.93 11.21 6.36
N GLN A 166 -12.26 10.07 6.56
CA GLN A 166 -10.81 10.01 6.65
C GLN A 166 -10.13 10.33 5.31
N LEU A 167 -10.66 9.85 4.19
CA LEU A 167 -10.15 10.20 2.87
C LEU A 167 -10.37 11.68 2.56
N ASP A 168 -11.57 12.21 2.81
CA ASP A 168 -11.90 13.64 2.59
C ASP A 168 -10.98 14.55 3.40
N LEU A 169 -10.71 14.20 4.66
CA LEU A 169 -9.77 14.94 5.50
C LEU A 169 -8.37 14.97 4.87
N GLN A 170 -7.85 13.82 4.47
CA GLN A 170 -6.51 13.73 3.88
C GLN A 170 -6.43 14.50 2.56
N LEU A 171 -7.45 14.39 1.71
CA LEU A 171 -7.54 15.17 0.47
C LEU A 171 -7.56 16.68 0.74
N LYS A 172 -8.32 17.11 1.74
CA LYS A 172 -8.37 18.53 2.16
C LYS A 172 -7.00 19.00 2.65
N LEU A 173 -6.31 18.20 3.46
CA LEU A 173 -4.99 18.52 3.99
C LEU A 173 -3.91 18.54 2.89
N SER A 174 -4.09 17.74 1.84
CA SER A 174 -3.18 17.63 0.69
C SER A 174 -3.50 18.60 -0.45
N ALA A 175 -4.60 19.38 -0.38
CA ALA A 175 -5.08 20.24 -1.46
C ALA A 175 -4.31 21.58 -1.60
N GLY A 176 -3.35 21.86 -0.74
CA GLY A 176 -2.46 23.03 -0.85
C GLY A 176 -1.60 22.92 -2.13
N GLY A 177 -1.36 24.07 -2.81
CA GLY A 177 -0.51 24.08 -4.00
C GLY A 177 0.92 23.61 -3.69
N GLY A 178 1.49 22.74 -4.52
CA GLY A 178 2.82 22.17 -4.37
C GLY A 178 2.82 20.70 -3.94
N GLU A 179 3.97 20.22 -3.44
CA GLU A 179 4.12 18.85 -2.96
C GLU A 179 3.18 18.56 -1.76
N PRO A 180 2.35 17.51 -1.81
CA PRO A 180 1.47 17.19 -0.71
C PRO A 180 2.25 16.78 0.54
N HIS A 181 1.85 17.34 1.69
CA HIS A 181 2.48 16.97 2.96
C HIS A 181 1.95 15.61 3.45
N PRO A 182 2.82 14.66 3.82
CA PRO A 182 2.42 13.28 4.12
C PRO A 182 1.77 13.10 5.48
N ALA A 183 2.03 14.00 6.45
CA ALA A 183 1.56 13.87 7.82
C ALA A 183 1.16 15.23 8.43
N TRP A 184 0.09 15.22 9.22
CA TRP A 184 -0.47 16.39 9.89
C TRP A 184 -0.84 16.05 11.32
N ALA A 185 -0.51 16.93 12.27
CA ALA A 185 -0.86 16.79 13.67
C ALA A 185 -2.10 17.65 13.98
N ALA A 186 -3.04 17.08 14.74
CA ALA A 186 -4.17 17.82 15.28
C ALA A 186 -3.73 18.60 16.53
N LEU A 187 -4.07 19.89 16.58
CA LEU A 187 -3.92 20.71 17.78
C LEU A 187 -5.20 20.64 18.64
N PRO A 188 -5.13 21.00 19.94
CA PRO A 188 -6.28 20.95 20.84
C PRO A 188 -7.47 21.83 20.41
N ASP A 189 -7.21 22.88 19.63
CA ASP A 189 -8.23 23.76 19.06
C ASP A 189 -8.88 23.23 17.76
N GLY A 190 -8.48 22.05 17.30
CA GLY A 190 -8.94 21.43 16.07
C GLY A 190 -8.21 21.88 14.80
N THR A 191 -7.18 22.71 14.93
CA THR A 191 -6.31 23.11 13.82
C THR A 191 -5.36 21.97 13.44
N TRP A 192 -5.09 21.83 12.15
CA TRP A 192 -4.12 20.87 11.62
C TRP A 192 -2.82 21.59 11.23
N VAL A 193 -1.69 21.08 11.70
CA VAL A 193 -0.35 21.58 11.37
C VAL A 193 0.49 20.49 10.72
N PRO A 194 1.36 20.82 9.74
CA PRO A 194 2.27 19.85 9.14
C PRO A 194 3.15 19.19 10.21
N HIS A 195 3.28 17.85 10.13
CA HIS A 195 4.19 17.10 10.98
C HIS A 195 5.49 16.79 10.20
N PRO A 196 6.69 16.93 10.79
CA PRO A 196 7.94 16.80 10.06
C PRO A 196 8.22 15.37 9.53
N GLU A 197 7.59 14.35 10.08
CA GLU A 197 7.82 12.94 9.71
C GLU A 197 6.53 12.23 9.27
N PRO A 198 6.52 11.62 8.07
CA PRO A 198 7.55 11.69 7.02
C PRO A 198 7.71 13.10 6.46
N PRO A 199 8.87 13.46 5.88
CA PRO A 199 9.14 14.80 5.38
C PRO A 199 8.32 15.11 4.12
N MET A 200 8.09 16.39 3.87
CA MET A 200 7.51 16.86 2.60
C MET A 200 8.34 16.36 1.41
N GLY A 201 7.66 16.01 0.32
CA GLY A 201 8.31 15.45 -0.88
C GLY A 201 8.64 13.96 -0.80
N TRP A 202 8.24 13.28 0.28
CA TRP A 202 8.39 11.83 0.39
C TRP A 202 7.67 11.09 -0.76
N SER A 203 8.41 10.32 -1.53
CA SER A 203 7.96 9.66 -2.77
C SER A 203 6.64 8.88 -2.63
N ARG A 204 6.44 8.20 -1.50
CA ARG A 204 5.25 7.39 -1.29
C ARG A 204 4.00 8.18 -0.95
N THR A 205 4.09 9.49 -0.73
CA THR A 205 2.91 10.34 -0.41
C THR A 205 1.84 10.24 -1.49
N VAL A 206 2.22 10.50 -2.75
CA VAL A 206 1.29 10.46 -3.89
C VAL A 206 0.87 9.03 -4.19
N ALA A 207 1.79 8.07 -4.07
CA ALA A 207 1.52 6.66 -4.31
C ALA A 207 0.44 6.10 -3.36
N TRP A 208 0.56 6.36 -2.05
CA TRP A 208 -0.42 5.94 -1.06
C TRP A 208 -1.76 6.64 -1.25
N LEU A 209 -1.75 7.93 -1.56
CA LEU A 209 -2.97 8.69 -1.81
C LEU A 209 -3.72 8.15 -3.03
N ALA A 210 -3.01 7.90 -4.14
CA ALA A 210 -3.59 7.33 -5.36
C ALA A 210 -4.24 5.97 -5.11
N LEU A 211 -3.57 5.11 -4.34
CA LEU A 211 -4.07 3.78 -4.00
C LEU A 211 -5.33 3.87 -3.12
N ALA A 212 -5.32 4.74 -2.11
CA ALA A 212 -6.48 4.95 -1.23
C ALA A 212 -7.71 5.49 -1.99
N ILE A 213 -7.49 6.41 -2.93
CA ILE A 213 -8.53 6.95 -3.81
C ILE A 213 -9.15 5.84 -4.67
N ALA A 214 -8.31 5.01 -5.32
CA ALA A 214 -8.77 3.91 -6.15
C ALA A 214 -9.61 2.90 -5.33
N ASP A 215 -9.13 2.54 -4.14
CA ASP A 215 -9.78 1.61 -3.24
C ASP A 215 -11.11 2.16 -2.71
N SER A 216 -11.17 3.45 -2.37
CA SER A 216 -12.40 4.11 -1.92
C SER A 216 -13.45 4.19 -3.03
N ALA A 217 -13.06 4.54 -4.25
CA ALA A 217 -13.96 4.61 -5.39
C ALA A 217 -14.60 3.25 -5.72
N HIS A 218 -13.82 2.16 -5.61
CA HIS A 218 -14.36 0.81 -5.80
C HIS A 218 -15.33 0.39 -4.69
N ALA A 219 -15.13 0.82 -3.46
CA ALA A 219 -16.02 0.47 -2.35
C ALA A 219 -17.45 1.06 -2.45
N GLY A 220 -17.76 1.74 -3.55
CA GLY A 220 -19.06 2.37 -3.79
C GLY A 220 -19.29 3.58 -2.88
N GLN A 221 -18.21 4.16 -2.39
CA GLN A 221 -18.23 5.43 -1.67
C GLN A 221 -18.44 6.54 -2.70
N ALA A 222 -19.71 6.73 -3.07
CA ALA A 222 -20.10 7.84 -3.93
C ALA A 222 -19.71 9.16 -3.23
N PRO A 223 -19.27 10.17 -4.02
CA PRO A 223 -19.13 11.52 -3.49
C PRO A 223 -20.40 11.93 -2.77
N ARG A 224 -20.27 12.79 -1.75
CA ARG A 224 -21.41 13.34 -1.00
C ARG A 224 -22.55 13.69 -1.94
N ALA A 225 -23.78 13.39 -1.53
CA ALA A 225 -24.99 13.73 -2.28
C ALA A 225 -24.95 15.20 -2.75
N GLY A 226 -24.85 15.40 -4.09
CA GLY A 226 -24.83 16.72 -4.72
C GLY A 226 -23.45 17.22 -5.22
N GLY A 227 -22.35 16.51 -4.97
CA GLY A 227 -21.04 16.81 -5.58
C GLY A 227 -20.81 16.03 -6.88
N PRO A 228 -19.99 16.52 -7.82
CA PRO A 228 -19.57 15.74 -8.97
C PRO A 228 -18.82 14.49 -8.48
N PRO A 229 -18.89 13.36 -9.24
CA PRO A 229 -18.12 12.17 -8.90
C PRO A 229 -16.64 12.53 -8.85
N PHE A 230 -15.95 12.17 -7.76
CA PHE A 230 -14.51 12.38 -7.64
C PHE A 230 -13.83 11.68 -8.83
N ARG A 231 -13.13 12.46 -9.62
CA ARG A 231 -12.29 11.92 -10.70
C ARG A 231 -10.89 11.74 -10.12
N PRO A 232 -10.26 10.59 -10.30
CA PRO A 232 -8.89 10.36 -9.87
C PRO A 232 -7.91 11.44 -10.32
N THR A 233 -8.24 12.14 -11.41
CA THR A 233 -7.48 13.25 -12.01
C THR A 233 -7.76 14.61 -11.35
N ASP A 234 -8.64 14.69 -10.36
CA ASP A 234 -8.97 15.99 -9.75
C ASP A 234 -7.94 16.42 -8.68
N HIS A 235 -6.94 15.58 -8.38
CA HIS A 235 -5.83 15.92 -7.49
C HIS A 235 -4.56 16.21 -8.32
N PRO A 236 -4.03 17.45 -8.32
CA PRO A 236 -2.94 17.86 -9.21
C PRO A 236 -1.70 16.97 -9.16
N ALA A 237 -1.26 16.56 -7.96
CA ALA A 237 -0.09 15.69 -7.81
C ALA A 237 -0.30 14.29 -8.40
N LEU A 238 -1.55 13.77 -8.38
CA LEU A 238 -1.88 12.50 -9.04
C LEU A 238 -1.90 12.66 -10.54
N GLU A 239 -2.50 13.74 -11.03
CA GLU A 239 -2.54 14.04 -12.47
C GLU A 239 -1.12 14.10 -13.03
N GLU A 240 -0.22 14.83 -12.37
CA GLU A 240 1.19 14.93 -12.76
C GLU A 240 1.88 13.55 -12.77
N ARG A 241 1.77 12.78 -11.68
CA ARG A 241 2.46 11.48 -11.54
C ARG A 241 1.93 10.40 -12.48
N LEU A 242 0.64 10.41 -12.77
CA LEU A 242 0.00 9.43 -13.66
C LEU A 242 -0.03 9.88 -15.13
N ALA A 243 0.46 11.09 -15.44
CA ALA A 243 0.50 11.59 -16.81
C ALA A 243 1.47 10.77 -17.67
N PRO A 244 1.16 10.63 -18.98
CA PRO A 244 2.11 10.07 -19.95
C PRO A 244 3.40 10.89 -19.98
N GLY A 245 4.55 10.20 -19.94
CA GLY A 245 5.87 10.86 -19.97
C GLY A 245 6.44 11.28 -18.61
N SER A 246 5.68 11.16 -17.51
CA SER A 246 6.25 11.32 -16.19
C SER A 246 7.31 10.24 -15.92
N PRO A 247 8.39 10.51 -15.16
CA PRO A 247 9.39 9.51 -14.81
C PRO A 247 8.73 8.24 -14.26
N ALA A 248 9.13 7.06 -14.74
CA ALA A 248 8.56 5.79 -14.26
C ALA A 248 8.84 5.59 -12.77
N ILE A 249 10.07 5.86 -12.36
CA ILE A 249 10.52 5.68 -10.97
C ILE A 249 10.74 7.07 -10.35
N PRO A 250 10.03 7.43 -9.27
CA PRO A 250 10.26 8.70 -8.58
C PRO A 250 11.57 8.66 -7.77
N PRO A 251 12.22 9.81 -7.55
CA PRO A 251 13.25 9.92 -6.53
C PRO A 251 12.61 9.70 -5.14
N ALA A 252 13.37 9.20 -4.18
CA ALA A 252 12.88 8.95 -2.81
C ALA A 252 12.36 10.24 -2.12
N SER A 253 12.79 11.40 -2.59
CA SER A 253 12.23 12.70 -2.22
C SER A 253 12.15 13.60 -3.44
N ALA A 254 10.97 14.15 -3.72
CA ALA A 254 10.76 15.14 -4.78
C ALA A 254 11.60 16.41 -4.59
N LEU A 255 11.95 16.74 -3.33
CA LEU A 255 12.81 17.87 -3.00
C LEU A 255 14.31 17.59 -3.22
N ARG A 256 14.65 16.33 -3.52
CA ARG A 256 16.04 15.86 -3.80
C ARG A 256 16.06 15.02 -5.08
N PRO A 257 15.77 15.60 -6.26
CA PRO A 257 15.60 14.83 -7.50
C PRO A 257 16.86 14.06 -7.95
N GLY A 258 18.04 14.46 -7.49
CA GLY A 258 19.30 13.72 -7.69
C GLY A 258 19.59 12.64 -6.64
N GLY A 259 18.66 12.40 -5.70
CA GLY A 259 18.76 11.36 -4.68
C GLY A 259 18.53 9.94 -5.22
N PRO A 260 18.52 8.93 -4.33
CA PRO A 260 18.20 7.57 -4.73
C PRO A 260 16.76 7.47 -5.24
N PRO A 261 16.46 6.54 -6.16
CA PRO A 261 15.07 6.24 -6.57
C PRO A 261 14.30 5.55 -5.44
N ASP A 262 12.97 5.48 -5.57
CA ASP A 262 12.13 4.64 -4.72
C ASP A 262 11.23 3.75 -5.58
N THR A 263 11.70 2.56 -5.88
CA THR A 263 10.97 1.55 -6.67
C THR A 263 9.70 1.09 -5.97
N SER A 264 9.64 1.15 -4.64
CA SER A 264 8.44 0.79 -3.89
C SER A 264 7.30 1.78 -4.12
N ALA A 265 7.59 3.08 -4.23
CA ALA A 265 6.61 4.09 -4.60
C ALA A 265 6.06 3.84 -6.03
N ALA A 266 6.96 3.56 -6.98
CA ALA A 266 6.57 3.23 -8.35
C ALA A 266 5.67 1.99 -8.44
N ALA A 267 5.98 0.93 -7.69
CA ALA A 267 5.17 -0.28 -7.65
C ALA A 267 3.75 -0.02 -7.11
N ILE A 268 3.63 0.80 -6.05
CA ILE A 268 2.35 1.23 -5.49
C ILE A 268 1.56 2.06 -6.51
N GLU A 269 2.21 3.02 -7.17
CA GLU A 269 1.59 3.86 -8.23
C GLU A 269 1.07 3.02 -9.39
N ALA A 270 1.83 2.01 -9.83
CA ALA A 270 1.40 1.12 -10.90
C ALA A 270 0.13 0.34 -10.52
N VAL A 271 0.05 -0.18 -9.30
CA VAL A 271 -1.16 -0.84 -8.80
C VAL A 271 -2.33 0.13 -8.71
N ALA A 272 -2.11 1.35 -8.20
CA ALA A 272 -3.14 2.38 -8.17
C ALA A 272 -3.65 2.73 -9.58
N ALA A 273 -2.76 2.89 -10.55
CA ALA A 273 -3.11 3.17 -11.94
C ALA A 273 -3.94 2.02 -12.56
N LEU A 274 -3.58 0.76 -12.32
CA LEU A 274 -4.37 -0.41 -12.77
C LEU A 274 -5.76 -0.44 -12.14
N LYS A 275 -5.88 -0.16 -10.86
CA LYS A 275 -7.17 -0.06 -10.16
C LYS A 275 -8.02 1.08 -10.72
N LEU A 276 -7.44 2.26 -10.88
CA LEU A 276 -8.11 3.42 -11.47
C LEU A 276 -8.54 3.16 -12.92
N SER A 277 -7.73 2.45 -13.70
CA SER A 277 -8.06 2.06 -15.08
C SER A 277 -9.34 1.22 -15.15
N ALA A 278 -9.56 0.35 -14.16
CA ALA A 278 -10.75 -0.50 -14.09
C ALA A 278 -12.03 0.29 -13.75
N LEU A 279 -11.91 1.50 -13.21
CA LEU A 279 -13.03 2.38 -12.85
C LEU A 279 -13.29 3.47 -13.89
N ALA A 280 -12.30 3.77 -14.73
CA ALA A 280 -12.34 4.89 -15.67
C ALA A 280 -13.08 4.54 -16.99
N GLY A 281 -13.57 5.56 -17.68
CA GLY A 281 -14.08 5.42 -19.05
C GLY A 281 -12.96 5.02 -20.03
N ARG A 282 -13.32 4.40 -21.16
CA ARG A 282 -12.40 3.72 -22.10
C ARG A 282 -11.09 4.47 -22.40
N ARG A 283 -11.16 5.77 -22.70
CA ARG A 283 -9.97 6.55 -23.08
C ARG A 283 -8.98 6.70 -21.93
N THR A 284 -9.46 7.09 -20.77
CA THR A 284 -8.65 7.25 -19.54
C THR A 284 -8.18 5.89 -19.06
N SER A 285 -9.01 4.84 -19.16
CA SER A 285 -8.67 3.46 -18.80
C SER A 285 -7.44 2.97 -19.58
N GLY A 286 -7.41 3.18 -20.90
CA GLY A 286 -6.25 2.81 -21.73
C GLY A 286 -4.98 3.51 -21.29
N ALA A 287 -5.00 4.84 -21.17
CA ALA A 287 -3.84 5.62 -20.77
C ALA A 287 -3.27 5.22 -19.38
N LEU A 288 -4.15 4.96 -18.41
CA LEU A 288 -3.73 4.51 -17.07
C LEU A 288 -3.13 3.09 -17.09
N ARG A 289 -3.71 2.20 -17.91
CA ARG A 289 -3.18 0.84 -18.06
C ARG A 289 -1.81 0.85 -18.76
N ASP A 290 -1.65 1.65 -19.80
CA ASP A 290 -0.40 1.82 -20.53
C ASP A 290 0.67 2.40 -19.61
N ARG A 291 0.33 3.44 -18.84
CA ARG A 291 1.22 4.01 -17.80
C ARG A 291 1.67 2.99 -16.78
N ALA A 292 0.76 2.17 -16.27
CA ALA A 292 1.11 1.12 -15.31
C ALA A 292 2.02 0.06 -15.95
N ALA A 293 1.75 -0.32 -17.20
CA ALA A 293 2.59 -1.27 -17.92
C ALA A 293 4.02 -0.72 -18.15
N ASP A 294 4.16 0.56 -18.48
CA ASP A 294 5.45 1.23 -18.65
C ASP A 294 6.24 1.23 -17.31
N VAL A 295 5.58 1.60 -16.20
CA VAL A 295 6.21 1.60 -14.87
C VAL A 295 6.65 0.19 -14.46
N LEU A 296 5.76 -0.81 -14.60
CA LEU A 296 6.09 -2.20 -14.27
C LEU A 296 7.20 -2.74 -15.19
N GLY A 297 7.19 -2.37 -16.46
CA GLY A 297 8.24 -2.72 -17.42
C GLY A 297 9.60 -2.18 -17.03
N GLU A 298 9.66 -0.91 -16.62
CA GLU A 298 10.90 -0.28 -16.14
C GLU A 298 11.38 -0.91 -14.83
N LEU A 299 10.49 -1.16 -13.87
CA LEU A 299 10.83 -1.85 -12.62
C LEU A 299 11.46 -3.22 -12.89
N VAL A 300 10.89 -3.98 -13.83
CA VAL A 300 11.41 -5.30 -14.19
C VAL A 300 12.72 -5.21 -14.95
N ALA A 301 12.84 -4.29 -15.91
CA ALA A 301 14.03 -4.21 -16.77
C ALA A 301 15.26 -3.67 -16.03
N ALA A 302 15.07 -2.63 -15.19
CA ALA A 302 16.18 -1.91 -14.57
C ALA A 302 16.43 -2.32 -13.11
N HIS A 303 15.41 -2.74 -12.36
CA HIS A 303 15.48 -2.88 -10.91
C HIS A 303 15.19 -4.30 -10.37
N LEU A 304 14.66 -5.22 -11.18
CA LEU A 304 14.46 -6.62 -10.77
C LEU A 304 15.73 -7.43 -11.03
N ARG A 305 16.26 -8.07 -9.99
CA ARG A 305 17.43 -8.95 -10.06
C ARG A 305 17.19 -10.19 -9.21
N ASP A 306 17.19 -11.35 -9.83
CA ASP A 306 16.95 -12.64 -9.16
C ASP A 306 15.65 -12.62 -8.33
N GLY A 307 14.58 -12.05 -8.89
CA GLY A 307 13.28 -11.90 -8.26
C GLY A 307 13.19 -10.81 -7.16
N ARG A 308 14.26 -10.07 -6.91
CA ARG A 308 14.38 -9.02 -5.89
C ARG A 308 14.14 -7.65 -6.51
N LEU A 309 13.15 -6.91 -6.04
CA LEU A 309 12.97 -5.51 -6.42
C LEU A 309 13.93 -4.63 -5.61
N LEU A 310 15.01 -4.22 -6.23
CA LEU A 310 16.04 -3.37 -5.62
C LEU A 310 15.71 -1.87 -5.77
N ASP A 311 16.54 -1.03 -5.17
CA ASP A 311 16.45 0.44 -5.20
C ASP A 311 15.16 0.98 -4.56
N GLY A 312 14.55 0.25 -3.63
CA GLY A 312 13.54 0.79 -2.73
C GLY A 312 14.19 1.62 -1.62
N CYS A 313 13.56 2.74 -1.26
CA CYS A 313 14.04 3.62 -0.19
C CYS A 313 13.12 3.56 1.03
N TYR A 314 13.59 2.99 2.14
CA TYR A 314 12.81 2.92 3.38
C TYR A 314 12.74 4.27 4.09
N ASP A 315 13.91 4.82 4.43
CA ASP A 315 14.04 6.09 5.14
C ASP A 315 15.28 6.85 4.65
N LEU A 316 15.03 7.89 3.85
CA LEU A 316 16.11 8.67 3.22
C LEU A 316 16.81 9.56 4.25
N ASP A 317 16.06 10.19 5.15
CA ASP A 317 16.60 11.21 6.05
C ASP A 317 17.49 10.59 7.14
N HIS A 318 17.12 9.39 7.60
CA HIS A 318 17.96 8.63 8.53
C HIS A 318 18.97 7.69 7.84
N GLY A 319 19.02 7.68 6.52
CA GLY A 319 19.95 6.83 5.76
C GLY A 319 19.69 5.32 5.91
N VAL A 320 18.46 4.92 6.26
CA VAL A 320 18.12 3.52 6.51
C VAL A 320 17.55 2.88 5.24
N ALA A 321 18.21 1.83 4.75
CA ALA A 321 17.75 1.00 3.63
C ALA A 321 17.34 1.82 2.39
N THR A 322 18.26 2.69 1.90
CA THR A 322 17.97 3.68 0.84
C THR A 322 18.00 3.11 -0.58
N ARG A 323 18.48 1.87 -0.79
CA ARG A 323 18.51 1.15 -2.09
C ARG A 323 18.26 -0.34 -1.92
N HIS A 324 17.42 -0.70 -0.99
CA HIS A 324 17.21 -2.08 -0.57
C HIS A 324 16.02 -2.74 -1.28
N GLU A 325 15.98 -4.07 -1.23
CA GLU A 325 14.77 -4.85 -1.45
C GLU A 325 13.81 -4.59 -0.26
N LEU A 326 12.56 -4.20 -0.54
CA LEU A 326 11.57 -3.87 0.47
C LEU A 326 10.38 -4.81 0.32
N VAL A 327 9.95 -5.47 1.40
CA VAL A 327 8.89 -6.48 1.33
C VAL A 327 7.57 -5.95 0.73
N TRP A 328 7.23 -4.69 0.95
CA TRP A 328 6.05 -4.07 0.33
C TRP A 328 6.29 -3.71 -1.14
N GLY A 329 7.53 -3.40 -1.53
CA GLY A 329 7.92 -3.21 -2.92
C GLY A 329 7.70 -4.49 -3.72
N ASP A 330 8.19 -5.62 -3.22
CA ASP A 330 8.00 -6.94 -3.84
C ASP A 330 6.51 -7.30 -3.90
N PHE A 331 5.76 -7.05 -2.84
CA PHE A 331 4.32 -7.29 -2.81
C PHE A 331 3.58 -6.49 -3.88
N PHE A 332 3.78 -5.18 -3.97
CA PHE A 332 3.08 -4.35 -4.94
C PHE A 332 3.55 -4.62 -6.38
N LEU A 333 4.82 -4.95 -6.59
CA LEU A 333 5.29 -5.42 -7.90
C LEU A 333 4.55 -6.70 -8.31
N ALA A 334 4.50 -7.71 -7.43
CA ALA A 334 3.82 -8.97 -7.71
C ALA A 334 2.32 -8.77 -7.97
N VAL A 335 1.64 -7.94 -7.16
CA VAL A 335 0.22 -7.60 -7.36
C VAL A 335 0.02 -6.87 -8.69
N GLY A 336 0.85 -5.89 -9.02
CA GLY A 336 0.79 -5.16 -10.28
C GLY A 336 0.95 -6.08 -11.50
N LEU A 337 1.95 -6.96 -11.47
CA LEU A 337 2.17 -7.96 -12.52
C LEU A 337 1.01 -8.96 -12.62
N ALA A 338 0.47 -9.41 -11.49
CA ALA A 338 -0.67 -10.34 -11.46
C ALA A 338 -1.96 -9.71 -12.01
N ILE A 339 -2.20 -8.42 -11.74
CA ILE A 339 -3.33 -7.68 -12.35
C ILE A 339 -3.09 -7.47 -13.84
N LEU A 340 -1.90 -7.06 -14.25
CA LEU A 340 -1.56 -6.79 -15.64
C LEU A 340 -1.73 -8.04 -16.53
N THR A 341 -1.36 -9.21 -16.01
CA THR A 341 -1.50 -10.52 -16.68
C THR A 341 -2.91 -11.11 -16.57
N GLY A 342 -3.79 -10.52 -15.75
CA GLY A 342 -5.15 -11.04 -15.51
C GLY A 342 -5.19 -12.24 -14.56
N ALA A 343 -4.10 -12.54 -13.85
CA ALA A 343 -4.03 -13.62 -12.87
C ALA A 343 -4.91 -13.33 -11.62
N ILE A 344 -5.07 -12.06 -11.27
CA ILE A 344 -6.03 -11.61 -10.25
C ILE A 344 -6.81 -10.39 -10.74
N ALA A 345 -7.99 -10.17 -10.17
CA ALA A 345 -8.77 -8.95 -10.43
C ALA A 345 -8.11 -7.71 -9.81
N PRO A 346 -8.29 -6.48 -10.37
CA PRO A 346 -7.67 -5.26 -9.86
C PRO A 346 -7.95 -4.95 -8.38
N PHE A 347 -9.09 -5.37 -7.88
CA PHE A 347 -9.53 -5.14 -6.50
C PHE A 347 -9.55 -6.41 -5.65
N ALA A 348 -8.79 -7.42 -6.03
CA ALA A 348 -8.64 -8.64 -5.22
C ALA A 348 -8.00 -8.35 -3.85
N CYS A 349 -7.18 -7.28 -3.76
CA CYS A 349 -6.57 -6.84 -2.50
C CYS A 349 -6.46 -5.31 -2.43
#